data_c51c7013d64c3985d0d2de5f234d42bb
#
_entry.id   c51c7013d64c3985d0d2de5f234d42bb
#
_cell.length_a   1.000
_cell.length_b   1.000
_cell.length_c   1.000
_cell.angle_alpha   90.00
_cell.angle_beta   90.00
_cell.angle_gamma   90.00
#
_symmetry.space_group_name_H-M   'P 1'
#
loop_
_entity.id
_entity.type
_entity.pdbx_description
1 polymer ?
#
loop_
_entity_poly.entity_id
_entity_poly.type
_entity_poly.pdbx_seq_one_letter_code
_entity_poly.pdbx_strand_id
1 'polypeptide(L)'
;MSRVKRGVIAHARHKKILNMAKGYRGRNKNVFRVAVEKVEKALQYAYRDRRAKKRNFRSLWIQRINAATRLHDMTYSRFISGLNKAGIELDRKVLADIALKEPANFAKLVEAAKGALSLSLIHISEPTRLR
;
A
#
# COMPACT_ATOMS: atom_id res chain seq x y z
N MET A 1 -18.03 -57.52 2.32
CA MET A 1 -17.52 -56.23 1.79
C MET A 1 -17.80 -55.10 2.76
N SER A 2 -16.79 -54.32 3.05
CA SER A 2 -16.98 -53.18 3.94
C SER A 2 -17.67 -52.01 3.22
N ARG A 3 -18.55 -51.34 3.94
CA ARG A 3 -19.36 -50.25 3.44
C ARG A 3 -18.53 -48.96 3.52
N VAL A 4 -18.49 -48.20 2.44
CA VAL A 4 -17.82 -46.90 2.45
C VAL A 4 -18.64 -45.93 3.28
N LYS A 5 -18.01 -45.32 4.29
CA LYS A 5 -18.68 -44.37 5.18
C LYS A 5 -18.16 -42.97 4.91
N ARG A 6 -19.06 -42.00 4.79
CA ARG A 6 -18.71 -40.61 4.49
C ARG A 6 -18.63 -39.71 5.73
N GLY A 7 -19.04 -40.24 6.89
CA GLY A 7 -19.14 -39.46 8.13
C GLY A 7 -17.80 -38.82 8.55
N VAL A 8 -16.72 -39.58 8.48
CA VAL A 8 -15.40 -39.10 8.90
C VAL A 8 -14.93 -37.94 7.99
N ILE A 9 -15.08 -38.11 6.68
CA ILE A 9 -14.63 -37.10 5.69
C ILE A 9 -15.49 -35.84 5.82
N ALA A 10 -16.83 -36.01 5.94
CA ALA A 10 -17.73 -34.88 6.09
C ALA A 10 -17.46 -34.10 7.37
N HIS A 11 -17.23 -34.81 8.48
CA HIS A 11 -16.90 -34.17 9.76
C HIS A 11 -15.61 -33.36 9.68
N ALA A 12 -14.59 -33.91 9.01
CA ALA A 12 -13.31 -33.22 8.83
C ALA A 12 -13.49 -31.93 8.04
N ARG A 13 -14.28 -31.93 6.97
CA ARG A 13 -14.59 -30.77 6.17
C ARG A 13 -15.32 -29.70 6.98
N HIS A 14 -16.34 -30.12 7.74
CA HIS A 14 -17.10 -29.20 8.59
C HIS A 14 -16.22 -28.60 9.67
N LYS A 15 -15.35 -29.40 10.27
CA LYS A 15 -14.45 -28.93 11.32
C LYS A 15 -13.43 -27.93 10.79
N LYS A 16 -12.97 -28.13 9.57
CA LYS A 16 -12.04 -27.19 8.91
C LYS A 16 -12.67 -25.81 8.81
N ILE A 17 -13.92 -25.74 8.33
CA ILE A 17 -14.64 -24.47 8.21
C ILE A 17 -14.91 -23.85 9.58
N LEU A 18 -15.34 -24.66 10.55
CA LEU A 18 -15.62 -24.18 11.90
C LEU A 18 -14.36 -23.67 12.60
N ASN A 19 -13.21 -24.28 12.34
CA ASN A 19 -11.95 -23.77 12.86
C ASN A 19 -11.62 -22.40 12.30
N MET A 20 -11.93 -22.16 11.03
CA MET A 20 -11.74 -20.84 10.41
C MET A 20 -12.70 -19.79 10.97
N ALA A 21 -13.86 -20.24 11.49
CA ALA A 21 -14.87 -19.37 12.07
C ALA A 21 -14.69 -19.13 13.56
N LYS A 22 -13.65 -19.65 14.17
CA LYS A 22 -13.38 -19.43 15.61
C LYS A 22 -13.35 -17.94 15.93
N GLY A 23 -13.99 -17.58 17.01
CA GLY A 23 -14.06 -16.20 17.46
C GLY A 23 -15.20 -15.41 16.85
N TYR A 24 -15.94 -15.97 15.93
CA TYR A 24 -17.09 -15.30 15.34
C TYR A 24 -18.23 -15.19 16.37
N ARG A 25 -19.03 -14.17 16.19
CA ARG A 25 -20.06 -13.81 17.14
C ARG A 25 -21.27 -14.77 17.07
N GLY A 26 -21.76 -15.19 18.24
CA GLY A 26 -22.96 -16.02 18.35
C GLY A 26 -22.82 -17.37 17.67
N ARG A 27 -23.88 -17.80 16.99
CA ARG A 27 -23.91 -19.10 16.31
C ARG A 27 -23.08 -19.12 15.02
N ASN A 28 -22.57 -17.99 14.58
CA ASN A 28 -21.71 -17.93 13.40
C ASN A 28 -20.42 -18.74 13.56
N LYS A 29 -20.00 -18.97 14.78
CA LYS A 29 -18.77 -19.73 15.07
C LYS A 29 -18.97 -21.23 15.19
N ASN A 30 -20.20 -21.71 15.44
CA ASN A 30 -20.42 -23.12 15.78
C ASN A 30 -21.53 -23.83 14.99
N VAL A 31 -22.33 -23.12 14.21
CA VAL A 31 -23.32 -23.71 13.31
C VAL A 31 -22.77 -23.74 11.90
N PHE A 32 -22.58 -24.95 11.35
CA PHE A 32 -21.86 -25.10 10.08
C PHE A 32 -22.50 -24.32 8.94
N ARG A 33 -23.81 -24.37 8.77
CA ARG A 33 -24.50 -23.70 7.67
C ARG A 33 -24.25 -22.20 7.66
N VAL A 34 -24.32 -21.58 8.81
CA VAL A 34 -24.07 -20.13 8.96
C VAL A 34 -22.59 -19.85 8.86
N ALA A 35 -21.76 -20.71 9.50
CA ALA A 35 -20.31 -20.53 9.48
C ALA A 35 -19.74 -20.57 8.06
N VAL A 36 -20.24 -21.46 7.20
CA VAL A 36 -19.79 -21.53 5.79
C VAL A 36 -19.99 -20.20 5.08
N GLU A 37 -21.18 -19.62 5.22
CA GLU A 37 -21.48 -18.34 4.59
C GLU A 37 -20.56 -17.23 5.09
N LYS A 38 -20.34 -17.19 6.40
CA LYS A 38 -19.50 -16.16 7.02
C LYS A 38 -18.03 -16.33 6.66
N VAL A 39 -17.53 -17.55 6.61
CA VAL A 39 -16.15 -17.85 6.22
C VAL A 39 -15.93 -17.50 4.75
N GLU A 40 -16.86 -17.86 3.87
CA GLU A 40 -16.76 -17.50 2.45
C GLU A 40 -16.68 -16.00 2.26
N LYS A 41 -17.52 -15.26 2.96
CA LYS A 41 -17.51 -13.80 2.90
C LYS A 41 -16.22 -13.23 3.46
N ALA A 42 -15.73 -13.80 4.57
CA ALA A 42 -14.46 -13.39 5.18
C ALA A 42 -13.28 -13.59 4.21
N LEU A 43 -13.26 -14.71 3.49
CA LEU A 43 -12.21 -14.99 2.51
C LEU A 43 -12.28 -14.02 1.33
N GLN A 44 -13.49 -13.67 0.87
CA GLN A 44 -13.69 -12.67 -0.17
C GLN A 44 -13.17 -11.31 0.28
N TYR A 45 -13.49 -10.92 1.51
CA TYR A 45 -13.02 -9.66 2.07
C TYR A 45 -11.49 -9.66 2.25
N ALA A 46 -10.93 -10.80 2.68
CA ALA A 46 -9.49 -10.93 2.82
C ALA A 46 -8.77 -10.72 1.47
N TYR A 47 -9.31 -11.32 0.41
CA TYR A 47 -8.77 -11.14 -0.95
C TYR A 47 -8.82 -9.67 -1.37
N ARG A 48 -9.99 -9.06 -1.23
CA ARG A 48 -10.20 -7.65 -1.58
C ARG A 48 -9.30 -6.73 -0.76
N ASP A 49 -9.23 -6.98 0.54
CA ASP A 49 -8.53 -6.09 1.47
C ASP A 49 -7.02 -6.20 1.38
N ARG A 50 -6.49 -7.35 0.97
CA ARG A 50 -5.05 -7.44 0.67
C ARG A 50 -4.67 -6.49 -0.47
N ARG A 51 -5.53 -6.31 -1.45
CA ARG A 51 -5.32 -5.37 -2.55
C ARG A 51 -5.56 -3.93 -2.11
N ALA A 52 -6.61 -3.72 -1.33
CA ALA A 52 -6.90 -2.40 -0.76
C ALA A 52 -5.79 -1.93 0.18
N LYS A 53 -5.17 -2.84 0.92
CA LYS A 53 -4.05 -2.53 1.81
C LYS A 53 -2.90 -1.86 1.06
N LYS A 54 -2.56 -2.37 -0.11
CA LYS A 54 -1.49 -1.81 -0.94
C LYS A 54 -1.81 -0.37 -1.34
N ARG A 55 -3.04 -0.11 -1.75
CA ARG A 55 -3.49 1.23 -2.12
C ARG A 55 -3.52 2.17 -0.93
N ASN A 56 -3.94 1.68 0.21
CA ASN A 56 -4.04 2.48 1.43
C ASN A 56 -2.65 2.88 1.93
N PHE A 57 -1.69 1.96 1.90
CA PHE A 57 -0.31 2.29 2.28
C PHE A 57 0.32 3.28 1.33
N ARG A 58 0.08 3.13 0.02
CA ARG A 58 0.58 4.09 -0.95
C ARG A 58 0.04 5.49 -0.69
N SER A 59 -1.25 5.61 -0.39
CA SER A 59 -1.87 6.89 -0.04
C SER A 59 -1.23 7.49 1.21
N LEU A 60 -0.96 6.66 2.21
CA LEU A 60 -0.31 7.10 3.44
C LEU A 60 1.10 7.61 3.16
N TRP A 61 1.88 6.90 2.36
CA TRP A 61 3.22 7.32 1.99
C TRP A 61 3.21 8.66 1.27
N ILE A 62 2.27 8.82 0.34
CA ILE A 62 2.12 10.08 -0.41
C ILE A 62 1.77 11.23 0.54
N GLN A 63 0.87 11.02 1.50
CA GLN A 63 0.53 12.02 2.49
C GLN A 63 1.73 12.44 3.33
N ARG A 64 2.52 11.47 3.78
CA ARG A 64 3.73 11.74 4.57
C ARG A 64 4.77 12.51 3.77
N ILE A 65 5.00 12.10 2.54
CA ILE A 65 5.94 12.78 1.65
C ILE A 65 5.47 14.22 1.39
N ASN A 66 4.19 14.39 1.10
CA ASN A 66 3.62 15.71 0.82
C ASN A 66 3.75 16.64 2.03
N ALA A 67 3.44 16.13 3.22
CA ALA A 67 3.57 16.92 4.45
C ALA A 67 5.02 17.38 4.66
N ALA A 68 5.97 16.48 4.42
CA ALA A 68 7.40 16.80 4.58
C ALA A 68 7.89 17.79 3.52
N THR A 69 7.47 17.63 2.26
CA THR A 69 7.87 18.55 1.20
C THR A 69 7.33 19.95 1.38
N ARG A 70 6.14 20.07 1.96
CA ARG A 70 5.54 21.39 2.23
C ARG A 70 6.29 22.17 3.29
N LEU A 71 6.98 21.49 4.19
CA LEU A 71 7.88 22.16 5.14
C LEU A 71 9.04 22.84 4.43
N HIS A 72 9.35 22.41 3.22
CA HIS A 72 10.41 22.99 2.38
C HIS A 72 9.87 23.81 1.21
N ASP A 73 8.61 24.26 1.32
CA ASP A 73 7.93 25.08 0.31
C ASP A 73 7.85 24.42 -1.06
N MET A 74 7.56 23.11 -1.06
CA MET A 74 7.47 22.32 -2.28
C MET A 74 6.23 21.45 -2.26
N THR A 75 5.60 21.24 -3.41
CA THR A 75 4.46 20.32 -3.53
C THR A 75 4.96 18.91 -3.82
N TYR A 76 4.13 17.92 -3.50
CA TYR A 76 4.45 16.51 -3.76
C TYR A 76 4.73 16.28 -5.25
N SER A 77 3.88 16.81 -6.12
CA SER A 77 4.02 16.62 -7.56
C SER A 77 5.36 17.11 -8.09
N ARG A 78 5.77 18.31 -7.65
CA ARG A 78 7.03 18.88 -8.04
C ARG A 78 8.22 18.11 -7.48
N PHE A 79 8.10 17.65 -6.25
CA PHE A 79 9.14 16.85 -5.61
C PHE A 79 9.40 15.56 -6.39
N ILE A 80 8.34 14.82 -6.73
CA ILE A 80 8.47 13.57 -7.49
C ILE A 80 9.03 13.85 -8.89
N SER A 81 8.52 14.87 -9.55
CA SER A 81 9.03 15.27 -10.86
C SER A 81 10.52 15.65 -10.80
N GLY A 82 10.91 16.39 -9.76
CA GLY A 82 12.30 16.77 -9.56
C GLY A 82 13.23 15.59 -9.31
N LEU A 83 12.78 14.62 -8.51
CA LEU A 83 13.55 13.40 -8.26
C LEU A 83 13.73 12.59 -9.54
N ASN A 84 12.70 12.49 -10.36
CA ASN A 84 12.79 11.79 -11.64
C ASN A 84 13.80 12.46 -12.56
N LYS A 85 13.79 13.78 -12.63
CA LYS A 85 14.72 14.54 -13.45
C LYS A 85 16.15 14.49 -12.94
N ALA A 86 16.31 14.36 -11.62
CA ALA A 86 17.62 14.20 -11.00
C ALA A 86 18.17 12.78 -11.13
N GLY A 87 17.36 11.83 -11.63
CA GLY A 87 17.76 10.44 -11.78
C GLY A 87 17.77 9.65 -10.47
N ILE A 88 17.09 10.15 -9.46
CA ILE A 88 16.99 9.48 -8.15
C ILE A 88 15.81 8.51 -8.17
N GLU A 89 16.09 7.22 -8.04
CA GLU A 89 15.09 6.17 -8.08
C GLU A 89 14.85 5.61 -6.68
N LEU A 90 14.00 6.27 -5.92
CA LEU A 90 13.55 5.80 -4.61
C LEU A 90 12.04 5.63 -4.65
N ASP A 91 11.53 4.52 -4.07
CA ASP A 91 10.10 4.32 -4.03
C ASP A 91 9.47 5.16 -2.92
N ARG A 92 8.16 5.26 -2.94
CA ARG A 92 7.41 6.11 -2.00
C ARG A 92 7.51 5.63 -0.57
N LYS A 93 7.60 4.32 -0.36
CA LYS A 93 7.77 3.75 0.97
C LYS A 93 9.08 4.24 1.60
N VAL A 94 10.18 4.16 0.86
CA VAL A 94 11.50 4.60 1.33
C VAL A 94 11.51 6.10 1.57
N LEU A 95 10.93 6.88 0.65
CA LEU A 95 10.86 8.33 0.80
C LEU A 95 10.07 8.75 2.04
N ALA A 96 8.95 8.10 2.31
CA ALA A 96 8.15 8.38 3.49
C ALA A 96 8.89 8.03 4.78
N ASP A 97 9.64 6.94 4.76
CA ASP A 97 10.44 6.52 5.91
C ASP A 97 11.57 7.51 6.20
N ILE A 98 12.27 7.97 5.16
CA ILE A 98 13.31 8.98 5.28
C ILE A 98 12.73 10.30 5.81
N ALA A 99 11.57 10.68 5.32
CA ALA A 99 10.91 11.91 5.75
C ALA A 99 10.58 11.89 7.24
N LEU A 100 10.24 10.72 7.76
CA LEU A 100 9.88 10.58 9.17
C LEU A 100 11.11 10.42 10.07
N LYS A 101 12.05 9.55 9.69
CA LYS A 101 13.17 9.16 10.54
C LYS A 101 14.43 9.97 10.33
N GLU A 102 14.64 10.47 9.12
CA GLU A 102 15.86 11.18 8.74
C GLU A 102 15.55 12.50 8.04
N PRO A 103 15.04 13.51 8.78
CA PRO A 103 14.65 14.79 8.16
C PRO A 103 15.78 15.50 7.44
N ALA A 104 17.00 15.37 7.95
CA ALA A 104 18.17 16.01 7.30
C ALA A 104 18.46 15.43 5.93
N ASN A 105 18.37 14.11 5.79
CA ASN A 105 18.55 13.42 4.52
C ASN A 105 17.41 13.75 3.56
N PHE A 106 16.20 13.87 4.08
CA PHE A 106 15.05 14.27 3.27
C PHE A 106 15.23 15.69 2.72
N ALA A 107 15.76 16.60 3.51
CA ALA A 107 16.06 17.96 3.07
C ALA A 107 17.05 17.97 1.88
N LYS A 108 18.03 17.08 1.91
CA LYS A 108 18.97 16.93 0.78
C LYS A 108 18.26 16.45 -0.47
N LEU A 109 17.30 15.55 -0.35
CA LEU A 109 16.50 15.08 -1.48
C LEU A 109 15.64 16.22 -2.06
N VAL A 110 15.07 17.05 -1.20
CA VAL A 110 14.30 18.22 -1.63
C VAL A 110 15.17 19.19 -2.39
N GLU A 111 16.38 19.45 -1.90
CA GLU A 111 17.34 20.34 -2.59
C GLU A 111 17.73 19.80 -3.96
N ALA A 112 17.97 18.49 -4.06
CA ALA A 112 18.29 17.83 -5.33
C ALA A 112 17.13 17.97 -6.32
N ALA A 113 15.90 17.79 -5.84
CA ALA A 113 14.71 17.94 -6.67
C ALA A 113 14.53 19.37 -7.16
N LYS A 114 14.72 20.35 -6.28
CA LYS A 114 14.64 21.78 -6.63
C LYS A 114 15.68 22.13 -7.67
N GLY A 115 16.92 21.66 -7.49
CA GLY A 115 18.02 21.89 -8.43
C GLY A 115 17.72 21.32 -9.80
N ALA A 116 17.19 20.09 -9.87
CA ALA A 116 16.85 19.47 -11.14
C ALA A 116 15.71 20.20 -11.86
N LEU A 117 14.72 20.69 -11.12
CA LEU A 117 13.63 21.47 -11.71
C LEU A 117 14.11 22.81 -12.23
N SER A 118 15.02 23.48 -11.53
CA SER A 118 15.64 24.73 -11.98
C SER A 118 16.40 24.53 -13.27
N LEU A 119 17.23 23.50 -13.34
CA LEU A 119 17.98 23.16 -14.54
C LEU A 119 17.07 22.87 -15.73
N SER A 120 15.97 22.15 -15.48
CA SER A 120 14.99 21.84 -16.50
C SER A 120 14.33 23.09 -17.06
N LEU A 121 14.01 24.06 -16.22
CA LEU A 121 13.40 25.31 -16.62
C LEU A 121 14.39 26.16 -17.45
N ILE A 122 15.64 26.21 -17.04
CA ILE A 122 16.68 26.91 -17.76
C ILE A 122 16.89 26.27 -19.13
N HIS A 123 16.93 24.94 -19.18
CA HIS A 123 17.11 24.21 -20.43
C HIS A 123 15.97 24.46 -21.43
N ILE A 124 14.73 24.49 -20.93
CA ILE A 124 13.54 24.73 -21.77
C ILE A 124 13.52 26.13 -22.32
N SER A 125 13.98 27.14 -21.55
CA SER A 125 13.95 28.53 -21.99
C SER A 125 15.04 28.88 -23.01
N GLU A 126 16.17 28.20 -22.97
CA GLU A 126 17.31 28.51 -23.87
C GLU A 126 16.98 28.35 -25.36
N PRO A 127 16.36 27.27 -25.84
CA PRO A 127 16.05 27.11 -27.25
C PRO A 127 15.20 28.26 -27.82
N THR A 128 14.32 28.80 -26.99
CA THR A 128 13.46 29.91 -27.40
C THR A 128 14.26 31.20 -27.56
N ARG A 129 15.29 31.39 -26.79
CA ARG A 129 16.11 32.58 -26.82
C ARG A 129 17.02 32.67 -28.06
N LEU A 130 17.40 31.53 -28.58
CA LEU A 130 18.30 31.44 -29.74
C LEU A 130 17.63 31.78 -31.06
N ARG A 131 16.34 31.97 -31.04
CA ARG A 131 15.60 32.45 -32.20
C ARG A 131 15.43 33.95 -32.11
#